data_c65c432e984da66efe05921b5271445f
#
_entry.id   c65c432e984da66efe05921b5271445f
#
_cell.length_a   1.000
_cell.length_b   1.000
_cell.length_c   1.000
_cell.angle_alpha   90.00
_cell.angle_beta   90.00
_cell.angle_gamma   90.00
#
_symmetry.space_group_name_H-M   'P 1'
#
loop_
_entity.id
_entity.type
_entity.pdbx_description
1 polymer ?
#
loop_
_entity_poly.entity_id
_entity_poly.type
_entity_poly.pdbx_seq_one_letter_code
_entity_poly.pdbx_strand_id
1 'polypeptide(L)'
;QDVSFIRDQTTSVMENVSFSIDVHETVGICYSQDNTDTVSSVGHLLQGLFPTTSGSILLDGNDVSTFNIQHLRSNIALVDKTNHFFPGSLRDNFQRILPNANNDRILWACDIANAADQMQKLNVSPETQMEDLQGIWNADLKIKLSLARALLRNPKVLILDDIFSDMDTDSILQFKARFDKISKSRTMILVSRDLHNLTVCKKLMFFDGTELAQYGPTAAILEQDGPAKDLMKKQLRVISPKFEQDYKASIKSVMS
;
A
#
# COMPACT_ATOMS: atom_id res chain seq x y z
N GLN A 1 -3.74 1.33 -19.65
CA GLN A 1 -4.45 2.06 -20.71
C GLN A 1 -5.74 1.31 -21.02
N ASP A 2 -6.89 1.96 -20.78
CA ASP A 2 -8.25 1.45 -21.02
C ASP A 2 -8.50 0.06 -20.41
N VAL A 3 -8.00 -0.13 -19.19
CA VAL A 3 -8.03 -1.43 -18.50
C VAL A 3 -9.43 -1.70 -18.00
N SER A 4 -9.96 -2.86 -18.36
CA SER A 4 -11.13 -3.45 -17.73
C SER A 4 -10.77 -4.81 -17.15
N PHE A 5 -11.39 -5.13 -16.02
CA PHE A 5 -11.20 -6.41 -15.34
C PHE A 5 -12.51 -6.94 -14.80
N ILE A 6 -12.85 -8.17 -15.21
CA ILE A 6 -14.02 -8.91 -14.78
C ILE A 6 -13.55 -10.11 -13.99
N ARG A 7 -13.98 -10.21 -12.72
CA ARG A 7 -13.73 -11.38 -11.87
C ARG A 7 -14.82 -12.41 -12.08
N ASP A 8 -14.44 -13.67 -12.07
CA ASP A 8 -15.37 -14.82 -12.11
C ASP A 8 -16.37 -14.78 -13.29
N GLN A 9 -15.96 -14.19 -14.42
CA GLN A 9 -16.74 -14.06 -15.67
C GLN A 9 -18.03 -13.24 -15.57
N THR A 10 -18.40 -12.74 -14.38
CA THR A 10 -19.69 -12.05 -14.18
C THR A 10 -19.58 -10.72 -13.44
N THR A 11 -18.59 -10.57 -12.55
CA THR A 11 -18.47 -9.37 -11.72
C THR A 11 -17.49 -8.40 -12.34
N SER A 12 -18.00 -7.28 -12.87
CA SER A 12 -17.15 -6.17 -13.30
C SER A 12 -16.51 -5.53 -12.07
N VAL A 13 -15.19 -5.51 -12.07
CA VAL A 13 -14.38 -4.98 -10.97
C VAL A 13 -13.78 -3.63 -11.36
N MET A 14 -13.42 -3.46 -12.63
CA MET A 14 -12.79 -2.25 -13.16
C MET A 14 -13.22 -2.04 -14.62
N GLU A 15 -13.59 -0.81 -14.98
CA GLU A 15 -14.08 -0.49 -16.32
C GLU A 15 -13.37 0.73 -16.90
N ASN A 16 -12.71 0.54 -18.06
CA ASN A 16 -12.07 1.59 -18.86
C ASN A 16 -11.13 2.51 -18.05
N VAL A 17 -10.37 1.95 -17.14
CA VAL A 17 -9.49 2.72 -16.27
C VAL A 17 -8.17 3.02 -16.97
N SER A 18 -7.84 4.30 -17.08
CA SER A 18 -6.58 4.78 -17.64
C SER A 18 -5.90 5.77 -16.72
N PHE A 19 -4.63 5.51 -16.41
CA PHE A 19 -3.78 6.43 -15.66
C PHE A 19 -2.29 6.15 -15.96
N SER A 20 -1.44 7.07 -15.53
CA SER A 20 0.01 6.87 -15.56
C SER A 20 0.64 7.31 -14.24
N ILE A 21 1.63 6.55 -13.79
CA ILE A 21 2.42 6.85 -12.59
C ILE A 21 3.86 7.01 -13.03
N ASP A 22 4.47 8.13 -12.68
CA ASP A 22 5.87 8.40 -13.01
C ASP A 22 6.83 7.67 -12.06
N VAL A 23 8.08 7.55 -12.49
CA VAL A 23 9.14 6.92 -11.67
C VAL A 23 9.31 7.69 -10.36
N HIS A 24 9.37 6.95 -9.24
CA HIS A 24 9.49 7.49 -7.87
C HIS A 24 8.31 8.39 -7.46
N GLU A 25 7.19 8.24 -8.10
CA GLU A 25 5.97 8.92 -7.70
C GLU A 25 5.25 8.16 -6.59
N THR A 26 4.50 8.90 -5.78
CA THR A 26 3.66 8.34 -4.72
C THR A 26 2.21 8.63 -5.02
N VAL A 27 1.41 7.57 -5.11
CA VAL A 27 -0.01 7.65 -5.48
C VAL A 27 -0.86 7.00 -4.41
N GLY A 28 -1.83 7.74 -3.91
CA GLY A 28 -2.88 7.23 -3.04
C GLY A 28 -4.07 6.75 -3.86
N ILE A 29 -4.63 5.60 -3.53
CA ILE A 29 -5.86 5.09 -4.11
C ILE A 29 -6.92 5.02 -3.02
N CYS A 30 -7.98 5.79 -3.19
CA CYS A 30 -9.17 5.79 -2.33
C CYS A 30 -10.39 5.33 -3.10
N TYR A 31 -11.38 4.83 -2.38
CA TYR A 31 -12.60 4.31 -2.96
C TYR A 31 -13.81 4.53 -2.04
N SER A 32 -15.01 4.61 -2.64
CA SER A 32 -16.26 4.63 -1.92
C SER A 32 -16.52 3.27 -1.23
N GLN A 33 -17.36 3.24 -0.21
CA GLN A 33 -17.51 2.10 0.73
C GLN A 33 -17.83 0.74 0.10
N ASP A 34 -18.31 0.69 -1.12
CA ASP A 34 -18.81 -0.54 -1.75
C ASP A 34 -17.79 -1.27 -2.65
N ASN A 35 -16.53 -0.79 -2.77
CA ASN A 35 -15.59 -1.21 -3.82
C ASN A 35 -14.24 -1.73 -3.35
N THR A 36 -14.17 -2.44 -2.25
CA THR A 36 -12.91 -3.07 -1.79
C THR A 36 -12.23 -3.91 -2.87
N ASP A 37 -13.02 -4.62 -3.66
CA ASP A 37 -12.52 -5.56 -4.67
C ASP A 37 -11.86 -4.87 -5.85
N THR A 38 -12.36 -3.70 -6.27
CA THR A 38 -11.81 -2.92 -7.39
C THR A 38 -10.38 -2.52 -7.10
N VAL A 39 -10.15 -1.99 -5.91
CA VAL A 39 -8.87 -1.36 -5.59
C VAL A 39 -7.78 -2.37 -5.24
N SER A 40 -8.12 -3.42 -4.50
CA SER A 40 -7.19 -4.54 -4.25
C SER A 40 -6.80 -5.25 -5.55
N SER A 41 -7.68 -5.24 -6.56
CA SER A 41 -7.37 -5.80 -7.87
C SER A 41 -6.27 -5.06 -8.61
N VAL A 42 -6.08 -3.74 -8.38
CA VAL A 42 -4.97 -2.98 -8.98
C VAL A 42 -3.62 -3.62 -8.63
N GLY A 43 -3.40 -3.94 -7.36
CA GLY A 43 -2.16 -4.60 -6.91
C GLY A 43 -1.96 -5.98 -7.54
N HIS A 44 -3.03 -6.74 -7.64
CA HIS A 44 -2.99 -8.09 -8.21
C HIS A 44 -2.73 -8.07 -9.73
N LEU A 45 -3.36 -7.14 -10.46
CA LEU A 45 -3.15 -6.95 -11.89
C LEU A 45 -1.72 -6.49 -12.19
N LEU A 46 -1.17 -5.56 -11.41
CA LEU A 46 0.22 -5.10 -11.54
C LEU A 46 1.24 -6.21 -11.30
N GLN A 47 0.93 -7.18 -10.43
CA GLN A 47 1.79 -8.36 -10.19
C GLN A 47 1.58 -9.50 -11.20
N GLY A 48 0.69 -9.31 -12.18
CA GLY A 48 0.36 -10.36 -13.13
C GLY A 48 -0.29 -11.59 -12.49
N LEU A 49 -1.06 -11.40 -11.40
CA LEU A 49 -1.83 -12.50 -10.78
C LEU A 49 -3.08 -12.83 -11.58
N PHE A 50 -3.65 -11.84 -12.23
CA PHE A 50 -4.78 -11.98 -13.13
C PHE A 50 -4.50 -11.27 -14.46
N PRO A 51 -4.97 -11.79 -15.59
CA PRO A 51 -4.95 -11.07 -16.86
C PRO A 51 -6.01 -9.96 -16.84
N THR A 52 -5.79 -8.89 -17.61
CA THR A 52 -6.83 -7.90 -17.92
C THR A 52 -7.86 -8.52 -18.86
N THR A 53 -9.13 -8.12 -18.73
CA THR A 53 -10.18 -8.52 -19.69
C THR A 53 -10.05 -7.74 -20.98
N SER A 54 -9.72 -6.45 -20.88
CA SER A 54 -9.37 -5.58 -22.02
C SER A 54 -8.34 -4.53 -21.58
N GLY A 55 -7.75 -3.85 -22.55
CA GLY A 55 -6.70 -2.86 -22.31
C GLY A 55 -5.35 -3.48 -22.01
N SER A 56 -4.38 -2.67 -21.61
CA SER A 56 -3.02 -3.10 -21.32
C SER A 56 -2.43 -2.39 -20.11
N ILE A 57 -1.59 -3.10 -19.37
CA ILE A 57 -0.82 -2.54 -18.25
C ILE A 57 0.63 -2.49 -18.69
N LEU A 58 1.21 -1.29 -18.69
CA LEU A 58 2.58 -1.09 -19.11
C LEU A 58 3.49 -0.78 -17.92
N LEU A 59 4.62 -1.47 -17.85
CA LEU A 59 5.72 -1.17 -16.94
C LEU A 59 6.93 -0.74 -17.78
N ASP A 60 7.37 0.52 -17.60
CA ASP A 60 8.43 1.12 -18.42
C ASP A 60 8.20 0.94 -19.93
N GLY A 61 6.93 1.13 -20.37
CA GLY A 61 6.53 1.02 -21.77
C GLY A 61 6.32 -0.40 -22.32
N ASN A 62 6.59 -1.43 -21.53
CA ASN A 62 6.42 -2.84 -21.91
C ASN A 62 5.18 -3.43 -21.22
N ASP A 63 4.39 -4.20 -21.95
CA ASP A 63 3.22 -4.86 -21.40
C ASP A 63 3.60 -5.88 -20.33
N VAL A 64 2.96 -5.82 -19.15
CA VAL A 64 3.24 -6.70 -18.02
C VAL A 64 3.04 -8.17 -18.36
N SER A 65 2.16 -8.49 -19.30
CA SER A 65 1.92 -9.87 -19.77
C SER A 65 3.11 -10.50 -20.49
N THR A 66 4.03 -9.66 -21.01
CA THR A 66 5.24 -10.13 -21.72
C THR A 66 6.41 -10.43 -20.81
N PHE A 67 6.35 -9.99 -19.54
CA PHE A 67 7.44 -10.24 -18.59
C PHE A 67 7.46 -11.68 -18.09
N ASN A 68 8.67 -12.17 -17.80
CA ASN A 68 8.82 -13.33 -16.95
C ASN A 68 8.21 -12.99 -15.56
N ILE A 69 7.29 -13.84 -15.08
CA ILE A 69 6.54 -13.57 -13.84
C ILE A 69 7.43 -13.44 -12.60
N GLN A 70 8.55 -14.17 -12.54
CA GLN A 70 9.51 -14.06 -11.43
C GLN A 70 10.23 -12.72 -11.48
N HIS A 71 10.60 -12.25 -12.68
CA HIS A 71 11.22 -10.94 -12.86
C HIS A 71 10.25 -9.83 -12.48
N LEU A 72 9.00 -9.88 -12.94
CA LEU A 72 7.96 -8.91 -12.59
C LEU A 72 7.78 -8.82 -11.07
N ARG A 73 7.55 -9.96 -10.41
CA ARG A 73 7.33 -10.05 -8.95
C ARG A 73 8.59 -9.77 -8.13
N SER A 74 9.78 -9.78 -8.73
CA SER A 74 10.99 -9.32 -8.04
C SER A 74 11.07 -7.79 -7.94
N ASN A 75 10.44 -7.09 -8.87
CA ASN A 75 10.45 -5.62 -8.94
C ASN A 75 9.20 -4.99 -8.33
N ILE A 76 8.09 -5.72 -8.22
CA ILE A 76 6.83 -5.23 -7.64
C ILE A 76 6.54 -6.02 -6.37
N ALA A 77 6.49 -5.33 -5.23
CA ALA A 77 6.07 -5.91 -3.97
C ALA A 77 4.67 -5.42 -3.58
N LEU A 78 3.84 -6.33 -3.11
CA LEU A 78 2.53 -6.06 -2.53
C LEU A 78 2.57 -6.46 -1.05
N VAL A 79 2.13 -5.55 -0.20
CA VAL A 79 1.86 -5.79 1.22
C VAL A 79 0.37 -5.53 1.44
N ASP A 80 -0.34 -6.55 1.85
CA ASP A 80 -1.75 -6.50 2.18
C ASP A 80 -1.99 -6.89 3.64
N LYS A 81 -3.21 -6.77 4.12
CA LYS A 81 -3.59 -7.12 5.48
C LYS A 81 -3.60 -8.63 5.78
N THR A 82 -3.51 -9.49 4.77
CA THR A 82 -3.52 -10.95 4.99
C THR A 82 -2.24 -11.46 5.62
N ASN A 83 -1.13 -10.77 5.41
CA ASN A 83 0.16 -10.92 6.12
C ASN A 83 0.54 -12.36 6.46
N HIS A 84 0.64 -13.22 5.45
CA HIS A 84 0.99 -14.61 5.65
C HIS A 84 2.45 -14.80 6.06
N PHE A 85 2.64 -15.46 7.19
CA PHE A 85 3.93 -15.99 7.62
C PHE A 85 3.85 -17.51 7.61
N PHE A 86 4.94 -18.16 7.16
CA PHE A 86 5.04 -19.60 7.09
C PHE A 86 5.63 -20.14 8.41
N PRO A 87 5.35 -21.41 8.75
CA PRO A 87 6.03 -22.08 9.85
C PRO A 87 7.55 -21.99 9.73
N GLY A 88 8.24 -21.97 10.87
CA GLY A 88 9.69 -21.80 10.97
C GLY A 88 10.07 -20.46 11.59
N SER A 89 11.35 -20.11 11.54
CA SER A 89 11.84 -18.87 12.13
C SER A 89 11.43 -17.62 11.34
N LEU A 90 11.52 -16.44 11.99
CA LEU A 90 11.39 -15.16 11.31
C LEU A 90 12.44 -15.05 10.19
N ARG A 91 13.68 -15.51 10.42
CA ARG A 91 14.73 -15.57 9.41
C ARG A 91 14.30 -16.39 8.19
N ASP A 92 13.73 -17.58 8.39
CA ASP A 92 13.27 -18.43 7.29
C ASP A 92 12.24 -17.71 6.42
N ASN A 93 11.32 -16.97 7.03
CA ASN A 93 10.32 -16.17 6.34
C ASN A 93 10.93 -15.06 5.48
N PHE A 94 12.00 -14.42 5.95
CA PHE A 94 12.73 -13.40 5.19
C PHE A 94 13.60 -14.03 4.10
N GLN A 95 14.24 -15.16 4.37
CA GLN A 95 15.10 -15.86 3.40
C GLN A 95 14.30 -16.52 2.26
N ARG A 96 13.02 -16.79 2.42
CA ARG A 96 12.14 -17.15 1.29
C ARG A 96 12.08 -16.07 0.21
N ILE A 97 12.24 -14.82 0.62
CA ILE A 97 12.23 -13.66 -0.27
C ILE A 97 13.65 -13.34 -0.78
N LEU A 98 14.65 -13.42 0.09
CA LEU A 98 16.05 -13.19 -0.23
C LEU A 98 16.93 -14.27 0.44
N PRO A 99 17.28 -15.38 -0.24
CA PRO A 99 17.89 -16.55 0.36
C PRO A 99 19.18 -16.27 1.14
N ASN A 100 19.97 -15.28 0.72
CA ASN A 100 21.26 -14.93 1.34
C ASN A 100 21.16 -13.77 2.34
N ALA A 101 19.95 -13.42 2.80
CA ALA A 101 19.79 -12.37 3.80
C ALA A 101 20.39 -12.82 5.13
N ASN A 102 21.40 -12.08 5.62
CA ASN A 102 21.92 -12.24 6.97
C ASN A 102 21.07 -11.45 7.97
N ASN A 103 21.32 -11.66 9.26
CA ASN A 103 20.56 -11.00 10.32
C ASN A 103 20.65 -9.48 10.26
N ASP A 104 21.82 -8.92 9.97
CA ASP A 104 21.98 -7.47 9.90
C ASP A 104 21.07 -6.85 8.85
N ARG A 105 20.92 -7.51 7.70
CA ARG A 105 20.04 -7.05 6.63
C ARG A 105 18.56 -7.23 6.98
N ILE A 106 18.22 -8.30 7.68
CA ILE A 106 16.85 -8.52 8.20
C ILE A 106 16.50 -7.43 9.23
N LEU A 107 17.38 -7.19 10.22
CA LEU A 107 17.18 -6.19 11.25
C LEU A 107 17.12 -4.77 10.66
N TRP A 108 17.97 -4.47 9.67
CA TRP A 108 17.89 -3.21 8.93
C TRP A 108 16.53 -3.02 8.26
N ALA A 109 15.99 -4.05 7.60
CA ALA A 109 14.67 -3.97 6.98
C ALA A 109 13.56 -3.78 8.03
N CYS A 110 13.66 -4.44 9.18
CA CYS A 110 12.75 -4.28 10.31
C CYS A 110 12.81 -2.85 10.91
N ASP A 111 14.00 -2.25 10.98
CA ASP A 111 14.14 -0.84 11.40
C ASP A 111 13.46 0.12 10.43
N ILE A 112 13.70 -0.04 9.13
CA ILE A 112 13.04 0.80 8.11
C ILE A 112 11.51 0.68 8.17
N ALA A 113 11.01 -0.53 8.40
CA ALA A 113 9.57 -0.79 8.55
C ALA A 113 9.01 -0.41 9.93
N ASN A 114 9.84 0.17 10.81
CA ASN A 114 9.46 0.55 12.17
C ASN A 114 8.99 -0.62 13.06
N ALA A 115 9.56 -1.80 12.85
CA ALA A 115 9.28 -2.99 13.65
C ALA A 115 10.26 -3.18 14.83
N ALA A 116 11.45 -2.57 14.77
CA ALA A 116 12.57 -2.88 15.66
C ALA A 116 12.24 -2.67 17.16
N ASP A 117 11.65 -1.53 17.53
CA ASP A 117 11.29 -1.24 18.92
C ASP A 117 10.25 -2.22 19.47
N GLN A 118 9.27 -2.60 18.65
CA GLN A 118 8.23 -3.54 19.06
C GLN A 118 8.80 -4.97 19.14
N MET A 119 9.67 -5.35 18.21
CA MET A 119 10.40 -6.62 18.28
C MET A 119 11.23 -6.70 19.58
N GLN A 120 11.95 -5.64 19.94
CA GLN A 120 12.73 -5.59 21.17
C GLN A 120 11.84 -5.74 22.41
N LYS A 121 10.72 -5.02 22.50
CA LYS A 121 9.77 -5.11 23.61
C LYS A 121 9.18 -6.52 23.79
N LEU A 122 9.00 -7.24 22.69
CA LEU A 122 8.43 -8.59 22.67
C LEU A 122 9.48 -9.70 22.67
N ASN A 123 10.78 -9.36 22.78
CA ASN A 123 11.91 -10.29 22.66
C ASN A 123 11.88 -11.10 21.35
N VAL A 124 11.45 -10.49 20.24
CA VAL A 124 11.43 -11.09 18.90
C VAL A 124 12.77 -10.86 18.21
N SER A 125 13.37 -11.93 17.74
CA SER A 125 14.63 -11.92 16.98
C SER A 125 14.46 -12.64 15.65
N PRO A 126 15.43 -12.60 14.73
CA PRO A 126 15.40 -13.41 13.51
C PRO A 126 15.26 -14.93 13.76
N GLU A 127 15.70 -15.42 14.90
CA GLU A 127 15.63 -16.84 15.31
C GLU A 127 14.28 -17.23 15.91
N THR A 128 13.44 -16.27 16.30
CA THR A 128 12.14 -16.53 16.91
C THR A 128 11.25 -17.34 15.96
N GLN A 129 10.68 -18.42 16.46
CA GLN A 129 9.77 -19.26 15.69
C GLN A 129 8.39 -18.60 15.58
N MET A 130 7.75 -18.72 14.43
CA MET A 130 6.43 -18.12 14.18
C MET A 130 5.36 -18.69 15.12
N GLU A 131 5.52 -19.94 15.52
CA GLU A 131 4.64 -20.64 16.47
C GLU A 131 4.72 -20.01 17.86
N ASP A 132 5.89 -19.57 18.28
CA ASP A 132 6.11 -18.91 19.59
C ASP A 132 5.47 -17.53 19.66
N LEU A 133 5.17 -16.94 18.52
CA LEU A 133 4.51 -15.65 18.44
C LEU A 133 2.97 -15.73 18.51
N GLN A 134 2.40 -16.93 18.50
CA GLN A 134 0.95 -17.10 18.61
C GLN A 134 0.43 -16.49 19.91
N GLY A 135 -0.48 -15.49 19.77
CA GLY A 135 -1.04 -14.75 20.90
C GLY A 135 -0.18 -13.58 21.44
N ILE A 136 1.07 -13.44 20.99
CA ILE A 136 1.96 -12.35 21.41
C ILE A 136 1.92 -11.20 20.38
N TRP A 137 1.97 -11.52 19.10
CA TRP A 137 2.00 -10.50 18.09
C TRP A 137 0.59 -10.02 17.67
N ASN A 138 0.47 -8.72 17.62
CA ASN A 138 -0.74 -8.06 17.11
C ASN A 138 -0.68 -7.87 15.58
N ALA A 139 -1.77 -7.41 15.02
CA ALA A 139 -1.88 -7.13 13.59
C ALA A 139 -0.86 -6.07 13.13
N ASP A 140 -0.61 -5.05 13.96
CA ASP A 140 0.36 -3.99 13.69
C ASP A 140 1.79 -4.53 13.47
N LEU A 141 2.30 -5.39 14.37
CA LEU A 141 3.62 -5.99 14.18
C LEU A 141 3.67 -6.88 12.93
N LYS A 142 2.61 -7.62 12.64
CA LYS A 142 2.52 -8.45 11.43
C LYS A 142 2.67 -7.60 10.17
N ILE A 143 1.99 -6.46 10.10
CA ILE A 143 2.08 -5.53 8.97
C ILE A 143 3.50 -4.97 8.85
N LYS A 144 4.10 -4.51 9.95
CA LYS A 144 5.48 -4.00 9.96
C LYS A 144 6.49 -5.04 9.49
N LEU A 145 6.37 -6.28 9.95
CA LEU A 145 7.24 -7.37 9.52
C LEU A 145 6.99 -7.75 8.05
N SER A 146 5.75 -7.70 7.56
CA SER A 146 5.43 -7.91 6.15
C SER A 146 6.01 -6.81 5.28
N LEU A 147 5.93 -5.55 5.73
CA LEU A 147 6.59 -4.42 5.07
C LEU A 147 8.12 -4.58 5.07
N ALA A 148 8.72 -4.97 6.20
CA ALA A 148 10.15 -5.25 6.28
C ALA A 148 10.57 -6.33 5.28
N ARG A 149 9.81 -7.41 5.20
CA ARG A 149 10.03 -8.51 4.24
C ARG A 149 9.95 -8.04 2.79
N ALA A 150 8.99 -7.17 2.46
CA ALA A 150 8.86 -6.58 1.14
C ALA A 150 10.05 -5.66 0.81
N LEU A 151 10.47 -4.82 1.76
CA LEU A 151 11.59 -3.87 1.61
C LEU A 151 12.95 -4.57 1.45
N LEU A 152 13.11 -5.78 1.98
CA LEU A 152 14.35 -6.53 1.93
C LEU A 152 14.87 -6.76 0.48
N ARG A 153 13.96 -6.91 -0.49
CA ARG A 153 14.28 -7.06 -1.92
C ARG A 153 14.55 -5.75 -2.64
N ASN A 154 14.30 -4.62 -1.98
CA ASN A 154 14.39 -3.29 -2.59
C ASN A 154 13.56 -3.18 -3.89
N PRO A 155 12.23 -3.40 -3.84
CA PRO A 155 11.38 -3.38 -5.02
C PRO A 155 11.35 -1.98 -5.65
N LYS A 156 11.17 -1.93 -6.98
CA LYS A 156 10.99 -0.67 -7.73
C LYS A 156 9.60 -0.07 -7.53
N VAL A 157 8.60 -0.94 -7.38
CA VAL A 157 7.22 -0.57 -7.07
C VAL A 157 6.80 -1.25 -5.78
N LEU A 158 6.31 -0.46 -4.83
CA LEU A 158 5.78 -0.96 -3.55
C LEU A 158 4.31 -0.59 -3.44
N ILE A 159 3.46 -1.60 -3.33
CA ILE A 159 2.02 -1.46 -3.18
C ILE A 159 1.66 -1.82 -1.74
N LEU A 160 0.98 -0.92 -1.06
CA LEU A 160 0.51 -1.08 0.31
C LEU A 160 -1.02 -1.07 0.29
N ASP A 161 -1.62 -2.25 0.38
CA ASP A 161 -3.07 -2.41 0.26
C ASP A 161 -3.74 -2.51 1.63
N ASP A 162 -4.43 -1.44 2.00
CA ASP A 162 -5.23 -1.25 3.22
C ASP A 162 -4.49 -1.63 4.53
N ILE A 163 -3.18 -1.40 4.56
CA ILE A 163 -2.35 -1.76 5.72
C ILE A 163 -2.66 -0.94 6.97
N PHE A 164 -3.20 0.26 6.81
CA PHE A 164 -3.49 1.18 7.90
C PHE A 164 -4.69 0.76 8.74
N SER A 165 -5.59 -0.08 8.21
CA SER A 165 -6.77 -0.55 8.93
C SER A 165 -6.43 -1.37 10.19
N ASP A 166 -5.27 -2.03 10.18
CA ASP A 166 -4.81 -2.91 11.26
C ASP A 166 -3.63 -2.31 12.07
N MET A 167 -3.23 -1.08 11.75
CA MET A 167 -2.19 -0.34 12.49
C MET A 167 -2.81 0.55 13.56
N ASP A 168 -2.14 0.68 14.70
CA ASP A 168 -2.51 1.67 15.69
C ASP A 168 -2.14 3.10 15.26
N THR A 169 -2.74 4.10 15.89
CA THR A 169 -2.57 5.51 15.54
C THR A 169 -1.10 5.95 15.61
N ASP A 170 -0.37 5.51 16.63
CA ASP A 170 1.04 5.87 16.80
C ASP A 170 1.89 5.26 15.68
N SER A 171 1.61 4.03 15.30
CA SER A 171 2.27 3.35 14.19
C SER A 171 2.00 4.03 12.85
N ILE A 172 0.77 4.49 12.61
CA ILE A 172 0.43 5.27 11.40
C ILE A 172 1.22 6.58 11.37
N LEU A 173 1.29 7.32 12.49
CA LEU A 173 2.05 8.57 12.57
C LEU A 173 3.54 8.33 12.33
N GLN A 174 4.12 7.28 12.91
CA GLN A 174 5.51 6.92 12.71
C GLN A 174 5.78 6.47 11.27
N PHE A 175 4.85 5.75 10.62
CA PHE A 175 4.95 5.40 9.20
C PHE A 175 4.96 6.67 8.34
N LYS A 176 4.03 7.59 8.57
CA LYS A 176 3.97 8.88 7.85
C LYS A 176 5.27 9.67 8.00
N ALA A 177 5.84 9.74 9.20
CA ALA A 177 7.12 10.41 9.46
C ALA A 177 8.32 9.76 8.72
N ARG A 178 8.25 8.47 8.42
CA ARG A 178 9.29 7.73 7.69
C ARG A 178 8.99 7.58 6.19
N PHE A 179 7.83 8.06 5.74
CA PHE A 179 7.33 7.84 4.39
C PHE A 179 8.31 8.28 3.30
N ASP A 180 8.90 9.47 3.45
CA ASP A 180 9.88 9.99 2.49
C ASP A 180 11.11 9.09 2.38
N LYS A 181 11.58 8.53 3.50
CA LYS A 181 12.71 7.60 3.50
C LYS A 181 12.37 6.30 2.76
N ILE A 182 11.15 5.82 2.90
CA ILE A 182 10.67 4.60 2.24
C ILE A 182 10.44 4.84 0.76
N SER A 183 9.86 5.99 0.38
CA SER A 183 9.45 6.31 -0.99
C SER A 183 10.56 6.81 -1.91
N LYS A 184 11.64 7.39 -1.36
CA LYS A 184 12.67 8.13 -2.09
C LYS A 184 13.27 7.39 -3.31
N SER A 185 13.32 6.07 -3.31
CA SER A 185 13.98 5.28 -4.37
C SER A 185 13.04 4.33 -5.11
N ARG A 186 11.71 4.55 -4.97
CA ARG A 186 10.72 3.64 -5.55
C ARG A 186 9.39 4.33 -5.83
N THR A 187 8.65 3.81 -6.77
CA THR A 187 7.25 4.17 -6.98
C THR A 187 6.40 3.53 -5.89
N MET A 188 5.49 4.28 -5.27
CA MET A 188 4.63 3.77 -4.21
C MET A 188 3.16 3.95 -4.55
N ILE A 189 2.40 2.91 -4.30
CA ILE A 189 0.93 2.93 -4.40
C ILE A 189 0.37 2.58 -3.02
N LEU A 190 -0.33 3.52 -2.41
CA LEU A 190 -1.00 3.34 -1.13
C LEU A 190 -2.49 3.24 -1.36
N VAL A 191 -3.08 2.16 -0.89
CA VAL A 191 -4.52 1.96 -0.93
C VAL A 191 -5.08 2.14 0.48
N SER A 192 -6.08 2.98 0.64
CA SER A 192 -6.77 3.17 1.92
C SER A 192 -8.18 3.72 1.71
N ARG A 193 -9.11 3.29 2.56
CA ARG A 193 -10.44 3.91 2.68
C ARG A 193 -10.38 5.27 3.35
N ASP A 194 -9.43 5.46 4.26
CA ASP A 194 -9.24 6.71 4.97
C ASP A 194 -8.32 7.63 4.16
N LEU A 195 -8.92 8.67 3.58
CA LEU A 195 -8.21 9.69 2.80
C LEU A 195 -7.12 10.40 3.62
N HIS A 196 -7.29 10.49 4.93
CA HIS A 196 -6.28 11.10 5.80
C HIS A 196 -4.95 10.33 5.76
N ASN A 197 -4.98 9.02 5.53
CA ASN A 197 -3.78 8.21 5.37
C ASN A 197 -3.08 8.44 4.03
N LEU A 198 -3.78 8.93 3.03
CA LEU A 198 -3.28 9.17 1.68
C LEU A 198 -2.73 10.58 1.45
N THR A 199 -2.86 11.47 2.42
CA THR A 199 -2.36 12.87 2.33
C THR A 199 -0.83 12.96 2.16
N VAL A 200 -0.09 11.89 2.46
CA VAL A 200 1.35 11.79 2.21
C VAL A 200 1.70 11.54 0.74
N CYS A 201 0.71 11.17 -0.09
CA CYS A 201 0.91 10.88 -1.50
C CYS A 201 0.82 12.16 -2.34
N LYS A 202 1.65 12.26 -3.39
CA LYS A 202 1.66 13.41 -4.31
C LYS A 202 0.42 13.46 -5.19
N LYS A 203 -0.06 12.30 -5.65
CA LYS A 203 -1.27 12.17 -6.44
C LYS A 203 -2.29 11.29 -5.73
N LEU A 204 -3.55 11.52 -6.05
CA LEU A 204 -4.69 10.76 -5.55
C LEU A 204 -5.51 10.24 -6.72
N MET A 205 -5.92 9.01 -6.62
CA MET A 205 -6.95 8.36 -7.43
C MET A 205 -8.17 8.09 -6.53
N PHE A 206 -9.32 8.46 -7.01
CA PHE A 206 -10.58 8.13 -6.35
C PHE A 206 -11.45 7.28 -7.26
N PHE A 207 -11.75 6.08 -6.81
CA PHE A 207 -12.65 5.16 -7.49
C PHE A 207 -14.07 5.29 -6.93
N ASP A 208 -15.04 5.44 -7.82
CA ASP A 208 -16.46 5.36 -7.51
C ASP A 208 -17.07 4.21 -8.31
N GLY A 209 -17.47 3.18 -7.63
CA GLY A 209 -17.81 1.94 -8.31
C GLY A 209 -16.61 1.32 -9.01
N THR A 210 -16.79 0.94 -10.25
CA THR A 210 -15.80 0.31 -11.11
C THR A 210 -14.94 1.33 -11.89
N GLU A 211 -15.27 2.62 -11.77
CA GLU A 211 -14.67 3.70 -12.58
C GLU A 211 -13.70 4.57 -11.79
N LEU A 212 -12.69 5.11 -12.47
CA LEU A 212 -11.78 6.12 -11.94
C LEU A 212 -12.44 7.51 -12.04
N ALA A 213 -13.08 7.96 -10.95
CA ALA A 213 -13.83 9.22 -10.94
C ALA A 213 -12.95 10.48 -10.85
N GLN A 214 -11.83 10.41 -10.11
CA GLN A 214 -10.89 11.54 -10.00
C GLN A 214 -9.45 11.03 -10.00
N TYR A 215 -8.56 11.76 -10.67
CA TYR A 215 -7.11 11.52 -10.68
C TYR A 215 -6.34 12.82 -10.86
N GLY A 216 -5.34 13.06 -10.01
CA GLY A 216 -4.50 14.23 -10.10
C GLY A 216 -3.71 14.51 -8.81
N PRO A 217 -3.07 15.70 -8.69
CA PRO A 217 -2.40 16.11 -7.48
C PRO A 217 -3.34 16.06 -6.27
N THR A 218 -2.89 15.46 -5.18
CA THR A 218 -3.72 15.23 -3.97
C THR A 218 -4.36 16.52 -3.45
N ALA A 219 -3.58 17.59 -3.37
CA ALA A 219 -4.10 18.89 -2.93
C ALA A 219 -5.23 19.40 -3.84
N ALA A 220 -5.04 19.36 -5.16
CA ALA A 220 -6.03 19.82 -6.13
C ALA A 220 -7.35 19.02 -6.04
N ILE A 221 -7.26 17.69 -5.91
CA ILE A 221 -8.45 16.82 -5.78
C ILE A 221 -9.20 17.12 -4.48
N LEU A 222 -8.50 17.34 -3.38
CA LEU A 222 -9.14 17.65 -2.08
C LEU A 222 -9.72 19.07 -2.02
N GLU A 223 -9.24 20.00 -2.85
CA GLU A 223 -9.81 21.36 -2.96
C GLU A 223 -11.01 21.44 -3.90
N GLN A 224 -10.99 20.67 -5.00
CA GLN A 224 -12.08 20.64 -5.97
C GLN A 224 -13.35 19.99 -5.39
N ASP A 225 -14.52 20.47 -5.79
CA ASP A 225 -15.77 19.79 -5.46
C ASP A 225 -15.83 18.44 -6.17
N GLY A 226 -16.14 17.41 -5.40
CA GLY A 226 -16.17 16.04 -5.91
C GLY A 226 -16.18 14.99 -4.81
N PRO A 227 -16.31 13.72 -5.18
CA PRO A 227 -16.52 12.63 -4.23
C PRO A 227 -15.37 12.45 -3.23
N ALA A 228 -14.12 12.69 -3.61
CA ALA A 228 -12.98 12.61 -2.68
C ALA A 228 -13.06 13.69 -1.59
N LYS A 229 -13.39 14.95 -1.96
CA LYS A 229 -13.57 16.03 -0.99
C LYS A 229 -14.73 15.75 -0.04
N ASP A 230 -15.83 15.24 -0.57
CA ASP A 230 -17.02 14.94 0.24
C ASP A 230 -16.75 13.79 1.20
N LEU A 231 -16.03 12.76 0.77
CA LEU A 231 -15.58 11.69 1.65
C LEU A 231 -14.65 12.21 2.74
N MET A 232 -13.66 13.03 2.40
CA MET A 232 -12.74 13.62 3.38
C MET A 232 -13.47 14.45 4.43
N LYS A 233 -14.41 15.29 4.02
CA LYS A 233 -15.26 16.07 4.94
C LYS A 233 -16.08 15.16 5.85
N LYS A 234 -16.66 14.09 5.30
CA LYS A 234 -17.43 13.10 6.07
C LYS A 234 -16.58 12.42 7.12
N GLN A 235 -15.38 11.99 6.76
CA GLN A 235 -14.44 11.34 7.68
C GLN A 235 -14.00 12.27 8.81
N LEU A 236 -13.64 13.50 8.49
CA LEU A 236 -13.22 14.49 9.50
C LEU A 236 -14.35 14.89 10.45
N ARG A 237 -15.60 14.97 10.00
CA ARG A 237 -16.76 15.24 10.88
C ARG A 237 -16.93 14.18 11.96
N VAL A 238 -16.57 12.94 11.65
CA VAL A 238 -16.67 11.84 12.62
C VAL A 238 -15.53 11.88 13.65
N ILE A 239 -14.35 12.35 13.24
CA ILE A 239 -13.13 12.29 14.05
C ILE A 239 -12.95 13.55 14.90
N SER A 240 -13.33 14.73 14.40
CA SER A 240 -13.02 16.01 15.05
C SER A 240 -14.20 16.96 15.13
N PRO A 241 -14.50 17.53 16.31
CA PRO A 241 -15.49 18.61 16.46
C PRO A 241 -15.06 19.89 15.72
N LYS A 242 -13.78 20.05 15.40
CA LYS A 242 -13.20 21.20 14.68
C LYS A 242 -12.85 20.87 13.24
N PHE A 243 -13.63 20.00 12.61
CA PHE A 243 -13.32 19.41 11.31
C PHE A 243 -12.91 20.42 10.21
N GLU A 244 -13.44 21.64 10.20
CA GLU A 244 -13.06 22.65 9.18
C GLU A 244 -11.63 23.15 9.34
N GLN A 245 -11.16 23.28 10.59
CA GLN A 245 -9.77 23.66 10.86
C GLN A 245 -8.83 22.51 10.50
N ASP A 246 -9.18 21.30 10.87
CA ASP A 246 -8.40 20.10 10.60
C ASP A 246 -8.36 19.77 9.10
N TYR A 247 -9.47 20.01 8.38
CA TYR A 247 -9.52 19.88 6.93
C TYR A 247 -8.56 20.87 6.24
N LYS A 248 -8.60 22.14 6.62
CA LYS A 248 -7.68 23.15 6.09
C LYS A 248 -6.22 22.85 6.42
N ALA A 249 -5.96 22.35 7.64
CA ALA A 249 -4.61 21.93 8.05
C ALA A 249 -4.12 20.72 7.24
N SER A 250 -4.97 19.73 6.98
CA SER A 250 -4.65 18.55 6.19
C SER A 250 -4.31 18.92 4.74
N ILE A 251 -5.09 19.80 4.10
CA ILE A 251 -4.78 20.30 2.75
C ILE A 251 -3.45 21.05 2.76
N LYS A 252 -3.22 21.92 3.74
CA LYS A 252 -1.99 22.69 3.82
C LYS A 252 -0.75 21.82 4.00
N SER A 253 -0.85 20.72 4.74
CA SER A 253 0.23 19.73 4.90
C SER A 253 0.56 18.98 3.61
N VAL A 254 -0.38 18.86 2.69
CA VAL A 254 -0.18 18.20 1.37
C VAL A 254 0.50 19.18 0.39
N MET A 255 0.35 20.50 0.61
CA MET A 255 0.94 21.54 -0.25
C MET A 255 2.36 21.93 0.17
N SER A 256 2.80 21.58 1.37
CA SER A 256 4.14 21.82 1.89
C SER A 256 5.09 20.65 1.60
#